data_f49787b5b6d8a5ebee25e965a14936cf
#
_entry.id   f49787b5b6d8a5ebee25e965a14936cf
#
_cell.length_a   1.000
_cell.length_b   1.000
_cell.length_c   1.000
_cell.angle_alpha   90.00
_cell.angle_beta   90.00
_cell.angle_gamma   90.00
#
_symmetry.space_group_name_H-M   'P 1'
#
loop_
_entity.id
_entity.type
_entity.pdbx_description
1 polymer ?
#
loop_
_entity_poly.entity_id
_entity_poly.type
_entity_poly.pdbx_seq_one_letter_code
_entity_poly.pdbx_strand_id
1 'polypeptide(L)'
;MNILWVKTELLHPLDKGGKLRSYHMLRELKRNGLHRITYITLDDGRGGREARAQASEYCDELVTIPFHPPAKGSIGFYVDLALNLFSKLPYAVARYRSAALQRAINARVAAGDVDLVVCDFLAPSVNVSEDLPCPAVLFEHNVEALIWKRHSEVAANPLKRGYLAVQWERMRAFEARECRRYDYVVTVSPEDRILISQEYGTETVADVPTGVDTEYFTPSGTQPRDGLNMVFTGSMDWMPNDDAVRFFLGGVWPRIRAALPNATFTVVGRNPSAALLALSSQETGVTVTGRVDDVRPYMERAAVYLVPLRIGGGTRLKIFEAMAMGLPVVSTWIGAEGLPVTDGQDIVLADAPEQFANAAVRLLTDQARAHAIGDEASRAVRARAGWDRAARVFDEICGRVLARAPDTAETGVHP
;
A
#
# COMPACT_ATOMS: atom_id res chain seq x y z
N MET A 1 2.35 -18.92 -18.76
CA MET A 1 1.46 -17.91 -19.36
C MET A 1 2.18 -16.59 -19.58
N ASN A 2 1.72 -15.83 -20.56
CA ASN A 2 2.22 -14.50 -20.89
C ASN A 2 1.32 -13.47 -20.20
N ILE A 3 1.84 -12.77 -19.21
CA ILE A 3 1.10 -11.79 -18.41
C ILE A 3 1.45 -10.38 -18.85
N LEU A 4 0.45 -9.58 -19.22
CA LEU A 4 0.60 -8.14 -19.40
C LEU A 4 0.22 -7.43 -18.10
N TRP A 5 1.23 -6.93 -17.37
CA TRP A 5 1.05 -6.24 -16.09
C TRP A 5 1.02 -4.73 -16.29
N VAL A 6 -0.12 -4.10 -15.98
CA VAL A 6 -0.38 -2.68 -16.23
C VAL A 6 -0.34 -1.88 -14.94
N LYS A 7 0.50 -0.84 -14.88
CA LYS A 7 0.62 0.06 -13.72
C LYS A 7 0.85 1.51 -14.14
N THR A 8 0.75 2.45 -13.21
CA THR A 8 0.90 3.90 -13.48
C THR A 8 2.30 4.45 -13.16
N GLU A 9 3.21 3.65 -12.62
CA GLU A 9 4.56 4.10 -12.24
C GLU A 9 5.58 2.95 -12.29
N LEU A 10 6.86 3.28 -12.48
CA LEU A 10 7.97 2.35 -12.27
C LEU A 10 8.07 1.97 -10.79
N LEU A 11 8.47 0.72 -10.51
CA LEU A 11 8.51 0.25 -9.13
C LEU A 11 9.66 0.84 -8.32
N HIS A 12 10.85 0.95 -8.91
CA HIS A 12 11.98 1.59 -8.25
C HIS A 12 11.93 3.12 -8.32
N PRO A 13 12.38 3.79 -7.25
CA PRO A 13 12.79 3.24 -5.96
C PRO A 13 11.59 2.66 -5.18
N LEU A 14 11.85 1.61 -4.37
CA LEU A 14 10.84 0.91 -3.57
C LEU A 14 10.46 1.71 -2.30
N ASP A 15 9.89 2.88 -2.51
CA ASP A 15 9.65 3.90 -1.49
C ASP A 15 8.19 4.03 -1.03
N LYS A 16 7.32 3.14 -1.51
CA LYS A 16 5.88 3.10 -1.18
C LYS A 16 5.40 1.66 -1.02
N GLY A 17 4.48 1.42 -0.09
CA GLY A 17 3.93 0.08 0.16
C GLY A 17 3.32 -0.58 -1.08
N GLY A 18 2.64 0.19 -1.93
CA GLY A 18 2.09 -0.34 -3.19
C GLY A 18 3.16 -0.76 -4.21
N LYS A 19 4.30 -0.05 -4.28
CA LYS A 19 5.43 -0.47 -5.11
C LYS A 19 6.12 -1.72 -4.57
N LEU A 20 6.33 -1.76 -3.25
CA LEU A 20 6.91 -2.92 -2.56
C LEU A 20 6.09 -4.17 -2.83
N ARG A 21 4.77 -4.09 -2.69
CA ARG A 21 3.88 -5.23 -2.94
C ARG A 21 3.96 -5.70 -4.39
N SER A 22 3.81 -4.81 -5.35
CA SER A 22 3.91 -5.16 -6.77
C SER A 22 5.26 -5.75 -7.11
N TYR A 23 6.34 -5.17 -6.58
CA TYR A 23 7.71 -5.63 -6.81
C TYR A 23 7.92 -7.07 -6.32
N HIS A 24 7.61 -7.32 -5.05
CA HIS A 24 7.80 -8.67 -4.49
C HIS A 24 6.89 -9.71 -5.14
N MET A 25 5.64 -9.34 -5.44
CA MET A 25 4.70 -10.21 -6.16
C MET A 25 5.26 -10.61 -7.53
N LEU A 26 5.64 -9.63 -8.34
CA LEU A 26 6.19 -9.85 -9.67
C LEU A 26 7.54 -10.59 -9.63
N ARG A 27 8.43 -10.25 -8.70
CA ARG A 27 9.71 -10.92 -8.52
C ARG A 27 9.53 -12.42 -8.24
N GLU A 28 8.60 -12.76 -7.33
CA GLU A 28 8.34 -14.17 -7.03
C GLU A 28 7.63 -14.90 -8.18
N LEU A 29 6.67 -14.27 -8.87
CA LEU A 29 6.06 -14.84 -10.08
C LEU A 29 7.09 -15.10 -11.18
N LYS A 30 8.03 -14.18 -11.38
CA LYS A 30 9.11 -14.35 -12.34
C LYS A 30 10.09 -15.45 -11.94
N ARG A 31 10.49 -15.53 -10.66
CA ARG A 31 11.40 -16.57 -10.14
C ARG A 31 10.86 -17.98 -10.32
N ASN A 32 9.55 -18.16 -10.31
CA ASN A 32 8.93 -19.46 -10.56
C ASN A 32 9.17 -19.98 -11.99
N GLY A 33 9.57 -19.10 -12.92
CA GLY A 33 9.90 -19.47 -14.31
C GLY A 33 8.71 -19.97 -15.14
N LEU A 34 7.49 -19.89 -14.60
CA LEU A 34 6.25 -20.38 -15.23
C LEU A 34 5.60 -19.33 -16.13
N HIS A 35 6.01 -18.06 -15.98
CA HIS A 35 5.37 -16.93 -16.63
C HIS A 35 6.39 -16.06 -17.35
N ARG A 36 5.95 -15.48 -18.48
CA ARG A 36 6.61 -14.35 -19.11
C ARG A 36 5.84 -13.09 -18.77
N ILE A 37 6.50 -12.13 -18.16
CA ILE A 37 5.88 -10.91 -17.64
C ILE A 37 6.30 -9.70 -18.47
N THR A 38 5.36 -9.10 -19.19
CA THR A 38 5.52 -7.80 -19.81
C THR A 38 4.94 -6.74 -18.88
N TYR A 39 5.80 -5.87 -18.34
CA TYR A 39 5.39 -4.76 -17.49
C TYR A 39 5.22 -3.48 -18.31
N ILE A 40 3.99 -2.95 -18.38
CA ILE A 40 3.68 -1.72 -19.12
C ILE A 40 3.25 -0.61 -18.15
N THR A 41 3.87 0.57 -18.27
CA THR A 41 3.65 1.64 -17.30
C THR A 41 3.84 3.03 -17.87
N LEU A 42 3.25 4.03 -17.18
CA LEU A 42 3.57 5.44 -17.37
C LEU A 42 4.95 5.74 -16.75
N ASP A 43 5.72 6.59 -17.37
CA ASP A 43 7.04 7.00 -16.91
C ASP A 43 7.13 8.54 -16.86
N ASP A 44 7.17 9.07 -15.66
CA ASP A 44 7.29 10.51 -15.39
C ASP A 44 8.76 10.99 -15.31
N GLY A 45 9.70 10.09 -15.57
CA GLY A 45 11.14 10.36 -15.57
C GLY A 45 11.79 10.38 -14.17
N ARG A 46 11.02 10.31 -13.08
CA ARG A 46 11.57 10.45 -11.71
C ARG A 46 12.45 9.29 -11.28
N GLY A 47 12.18 8.08 -11.79
CA GLY A 47 13.00 6.90 -11.50
C GLY A 47 14.32 6.85 -12.28
N GLY A 48 14.45 7.65 -13.33
CA GLY A 48 15.65 7.72 -14.14
C GLY A 48 16.02 6.42 -14.86
N ARG A 49 17.31 6.31 -15.26
CA ARG A 49 17.84 5.10 -15.94
C ARG A 49 17.91 3.92 -14.99
N GLU A 50 18.17 4.16 -13.72
CA GLU A 50 18.35 3.12 -12.70
C GLU A 50 17.05 2.33 -12.50
N ALA A 51 15.92 2.99 -12.31
CA ALA A 51 14.63 2.33 -12.14
C ALA A 51 14.23 1.45 -13.34
N ARG A 52 14.62 1.89 -14.58
CA ARG A 52 14.40 1.09 -15.78
C ARG A 52 15.34 -0.12 -15.85
N ALA A 53 16.61 0.05 -15.44
CA ALA A 53 17.57 -1.05 -15.40
C ALA A 53 17.17 -2.15 -14.40
N GLN A 54 16.65 -1.73 -13.22
CA GLN A 54 16.19 -2.65 -12.18
C GLN A 54 14.89 -3.37 -12.54
N ALA A 55 14.21 -2.99 -13.63
CA ALA A 55 12.97 -3.67 -14.05
C ALA A 55 13.21 -5.15 -14.41
N SER A 56 14.42 -5.52 -14.83
CA SER A 56 14.81 -6.91 -15.08
C SER A 56 14.70 -7.82 -13.85
N GLU A 57 14.61 -7.27 -12.63
CA GLU A 57 14.41 -8.04 -11.41
C GLU A 57 12.99 -8.61 -11.31
N TYR A 58 12.00 -7.93 -11.89
CA TYR A 58 10.58 -8.24 -11.70
C TYR A 58 9.76 -8.44 -12.99
N CYS A 59 10.31 -8.17 -14.17
CA CYS A 59 9.66 -8.44 -15.46
C CYS A 59 10.68 -8.92 -16.51
N ASP A 60 10.18 -9.54 -17.58
CA ASP A 60 10.98 -10.00 -18.72
C ASP A 60 11.07 -8.93 -19.81
N GLU A 61 10.01 -8.13 -19.92
CA GLU A 61 9.94 -7.02 -20.85
C GLU A 61 9.35 -5.78 -20.15
N LEU A 62 10.01 -4.63 -20.33
CA LEU A 62 9.54 -3.34 -19.83
C LEU A 62 9.09 -2.44 -20.99
N VAL A 63 7.84 -1.98 -20.95
CA VAL A 63 7.30 -0.99 -21.87
C VAL A 63 6.95 0.28 -21.07
N THR A 64 7.62 1.38 -21.38
CA THR A 64 7.37 2.68 -20.72
C THR A 64 6.72 3.68 -21.66
N ILE A 65 5.69 4.37 -21.19
CA ILE A 65 4.99 5.41 -21.91
C ILE A 65 5.32 6.77 -21.25
N PRO A 66 5.95 7.71 -21.96
CA PRO A 66 6.25 9.03 -21.42
C PRO A 66 4.99 9.71 -20.87
N PHE A 67 5.10 10.24 -19.65
CA PHE A 67 3.98 10.85 -18.94
C PHE A 67 4.44 12.06 -18.13
N HIS A 68 3.85 13.22 -18.41
CA HIS A 68 4.24 14.49 -17.80
C HIS A 68 3.03 15.16 -17.14
N PRO A 69 2.56 14.67 -15.99
CA PRO A 69 1.46 15.31 -15.29
C PRO A 69 1.88 16.67 -14.71
N PRO A 70 0.96 17.64 -14.63
CA PRO A 70 1.26 18.91 -13.98
C PRO A 70 1.77 18.72 -12.56
N ALA A 71 2.81 19.45 -12.20
CA ALA A 71 3.38 19.39 -10.84
C ALA A 71 2.34 19.85 -9.82
N LYS A 72 2.26 19.13 -8.69
CA LYS A 72 1.35 19.51 -7.58
C LYS A 72 1.61 20.95 -7.13
N GLY A 73 0.54 21.77 -7.10
CA GLY A 73 0.62 23.20 -6.74
C GLY A 73 0.96 24.13 -7.91
N SER A 74 1.19 23.62 -9.13
CA SER A 74 1.34 24.46 -10.33
C SER A 74 -0.02 24.97 -10.83
N ILE A 75 0.00 26.01 -11.68
CA ILE A 75 -1.21 26.52 -12.35
C ILE A 75 -1.91 25.39 -13.13
N GLY A 76 -1.15 24.60 -13.88
CA GLY A 76 -1.70 23.45 -14.62
C GLY A 76 -2.40 22.44 -13.72
N PHE A 77 -1.87 22.17 -12.52
CA PHE A 77 -2.53 21.31 -11.54
C PHE A 77 -3.89 21.86 -11.09
N TYR A 78 -3.99 23.18 -10.82
CA TYR A 78 -5.27 23.79 -10.43
C TYR A 78 -6.26 23.87 -11.57
N VAL A 79 -5.78 24.07 -12.79
CA VAL A 79 -6.62 24.01 -14.01
C VAL A 79 -7.20 22.60 -14.19
N ASP A 80 -6.37 21.56 -14.09
CA ASP A 80 -6.84 20.17 -14.18
C ASP A 80 -7.87 19.85 -13.08
N LEU A 81 -7.64 20.36 -11.88
CA LEU A 81 -8.55 20.18 -10.76
C LEU A 81 -9.91 20.85 -11.02
N ALA A 82 -9.89 22.07 -11.56
CA ALA A 82 -11.10 22.81 -11.93
C ALA A 82 -11.87 22.14 -13.07
N LEU A 83 -11.17 21.69 -14.12
CA LEU A 83 -11.78 20.93 -15.20
C LEU A 83 -12.38 19.61 -14.74
N ASN A 84 -11.74 18.95 -13.77
CA ASN A 84 -12.26 17.71 -13.18
C ASN A 84 -13.58 17.92 -12.43
N LEU A 85 -13.94 19.14 -12.01
CA LEU A 85 -15.27 19.38 -11.41
C LEU A 85 -16.41 19.01 -12.35
N PHE A 86 -16.21 19.09 -13.66
CA PHE A 86 -17.19 18.74 -14.69
C PHE A 86 -17.07 17.27 -15.15
N SER A 87 -16.11 16.50 -14.61
CA SER A 87 -15.90 15.09 -14.93
C SER A 87 -16.70 14.19 -14.00
N LYS A 88 -17.12 13.02 -14.50
CA LYS A 88 -17.65 11.93 -13.67
C LYS A 88 -16.56 11.10 -13.01
N LEU A 89 -15.30 11.19 -13.51
CA LEU A 89 -14.17 10.44 -12.96
C LEU A 89 -13.61 11.17 -11.73
N PRO A 90 -13.18 10.43 -10.68
CA PRO A 90 -12.43 11.02 -9.58
C PRO A 90 -11.08 11.53 -10.10
N TYR A 91 -10.61 12.66 -9.55
CA TYR A 91 -9.36 13.28 -10.02
C TYR A 91 -8.15 12.35 -9.89
N ALA A 92 -8.11 11.53 -8.82
CA ALA A 92 -7.03 10.56 -8.59
C ALA A 92 -6.88 9.52 -9.71
N VAL A 93 -7.96 9.22 -10.43
CA VAL A 93 -7.98 8.32 -11.60
C VAL A 93 -7.81 9.12 -12.89
N ALA A 94 -8.59 10.20 -13.06
CA ALA A 94 -8.62 11.00 -14.29
C ALA A 94 -7.24 11.50 -14.72
N ARG A 95 -6.38 11.87 -13.75
CA ARG A 95 -5.01 12.34 -13.99
C ARG A 95 -4.09 11.32 -14.66
N TYR A 96 -4.40 10.03 -14.59
CA TYR A 96 -3.60 8.94 -15.19
C TYR A 96 -4.13 8.49 -16.54
N ARG A 97 -5.18 9.14 -17.06
CA ARG A 97 -5.72 8.84 -18.40
C ARG A 97 -4.69 9.15 -19.46
N SER A 98 -4.33 8.15 -20.27
CA SER A 98 -3.33 8.26 -21.33
C SER A 98 -3.75 7.44 -22.54
N ALA A 99 -4.13 8.13 -23.60
CA ALA A 99 -4.46 7.46 -24.87
C ALA A 99 -3.27 6.69 -25.46
N ALA A 100 -2.03 7.11 -25.14
CA ALA A 100 -0.84 6.40 -25.58
C ALA A 100 -0.67 5.07 -24.83
N LEU A 101 -0.91 5.04 -23.51
CA LEU A 101 -0.90 3.81 -22.73
C LEU A 101 -2.00 2.85 -23.19
N GLN A 102 -3.23 3.36 -23.38
CA GLN A 102 -4.34 2.54 -23.86
C GLN A 102 -4.04 1.91 -25.22
N ARG A 103 -3.51 2.68 -26.18
CA ARG A 103 -3.11 2.14 -27.48
C ARG A 103 -2.02 1.08 -27.37
N ALA A 104 -1.05 1.29 -26.49
CA ALA A 104 0.04 0.34 -26.30
C ALA A 104 -0.46 -0.98 -25.68
N ILE A 105 -1.37 -0.92 -24.69
CA ILE A 105 -2.04 -2.09 -24.13
C ILE A 105 -2.80 -2.85 -25.22
N ASN A 106 -3.67 -2.15 -25.97
CA ASN A 106 -4.48 -2.76 -27.02
C ASN A 106 -3.63 -3.38 -28.13
N ALA A 107 -2.52 -2.74 -28.51
CA ALA A 107 -1.60 -3.28 -29.52
C ALA A 107 -0.93 -4.57 -29.05
N ARG A 108 -0.56 -4.66 -27.78
CA ARG A 108 0.03 -5.88 -27.20
C ARG A 108 -0.97 -7.01 -27.14
N VAL A 109 -2.19 -6.73 -26.67
CA VAL A 109 -3.25 -7.75 -26.60
C VAL A 109 -3.67 -8.20 -28.01
N ALA A 110 -3.76 -7.29 -28.98
CA ALA A 110 -4.10 -7.62 -30.36
C ALA A 110 -3.01 -8.45 -31.09
N ALA A 111 -1.77 -8.45 -30.60
CA ALA A 111 -0.70 -9.31 -31.14
C ALA A 111 -0.94 -10.81 -30.84
N GLY A 112 -1.85 -11.15 -29.92
CA GLY A 112 -2.30 -12.50 -29.63
C GLY A 112 -1.33 -13.34 -28.76
N ASP A 113 -0.32 -12.69 -28.17
CA ASP A 113 0.68 -13.30 -27.29
C ASP A 113 0.48 -12.99 -25.80
N VAL A 114 -0.69 -12.48 -25.43
CA VAL A 114 -1.07 -12.17 -24.02
C VAL A 114 -2.17 -13.13 -23.58
N ASP A 115 -1.90 -13.93 -22.57
CA ASP A 115 -2.87 -14.86 -21.98
C ASP A 115 -3.75 -14.17 -20.92
N LEU A 116 -3.19 -13.20 -20.20
CA LEU A 116 -3.83 -12.53 -19.07
C LEU A 116 -3.39 -11.07 -18.94
N VAL A 117 -4.32 -10.14 -18.74
CA VAL A 117 -4.03 -8.76 -18.35
C VAL A 117 -4.22 -8.61 -16.84
N VAL A 118 -3.23 -8.09 -16.14
CA VAL A 118 -3.32 -7.73 -14.72
C VAL A 118 -3.25 -6.20 -14.61
N CYS A 119 -4.34 -5.59 -14.17
CA CYS A 119 -4.41 -4.17 -13.84
C CYS A 119 -4.07 -3.99 -12.37
N ASP A 120 -2.89 -3.45 -12.09
CA ASP A 120 -2.34 -3.33 -10.75
C ASP A 120 -2.68 -1.94 -10.15
N PHE A 121 -3.62 -1.89 -9.24
CA PHE A 121 -4.40 -0.78 -8.71
C PHE A 121 -5.59 -0.35 -9.57
N LEU A 122 -6.50 0.42 -8.93
CA LEU A 122 -7.67 0.97 -9.60
C LEU A 122 -7.33 2.04 -10.65
N ALA A 123 -6.34 2.89 -10.39
CA ALA A 123 -6.05 4.03 -11.26
C ALA A 123 -5.63 3.67 -12.69
N PRO A 124 -4.82 2.63 -12.97
CA PRO A 124 -4.49 2.21 -14.33
C PRO A 124 -5.68 1.76 -15.15
N SER A 125 -6.77 1.29 -14.51
CA SER A 125 -7.93 0.68 -15.18
C SER A 125 -8.61 1.64 -16.19
N VAL A 126 -8.49 2.96 -15.98
CA VAL A 126 -9.00 3.98 -16.92
C VAL A 126 -8.37 3.87 -18.33
N ASN A 127 -7.25 3.16 -18.47
CA ASN A 127 -6.53 2.95 -19.72
C ASN A 127 -6.68 1.50 -20.27
N VAL A 128 -7.35 0.62 -19.55
CA VAL A 128 -7.62 -0.75 -19.97
C VAL A 128 -8.98 -0.77 -20.65
N SER A 129 -9.05 -1.23 -21.89
CA SER A 129 -10.30 -1.31 -22.66
C SER A 129 -11.28 -2.29 -22.03
N GLU A 130 -12.58 -2.04 -22.22
CA GLU A 130 -13.64 -2.94 -21.71
C GLU A 130 -13.70 -4.24 -22.51
N ASP A 131 -13.47 -4.16 -23.83
CA ASP A 131 -13.52 -5.31 -24.73
C ASP A 131 -12.09 -5.83 -25.00
N LEU A 132 -11.58 -6.66 -24.09
CA LEU A 132 -10.32 -7.37 -24.29
C LEU A 132 -10.59 -8.79 -24.80
N PRO A 133 -9.78 -9.30 -25.78
CA PRO A 133 -9.90 -10.68 -26.27
C PRO A 133 -9.31 -11.72 -25.31
N CYS A 134 -8.74 -11.33 -24.20
CA CYS A 134 -8.19 -12.20 -23.16
C CYS A 134 -8.71 -11.76 -21.77
N PRO A 135 -8.74 -12.67 -20.80
CA PRO A 135 -9.15 -12.37 -19.45
C PRO A 135 -8.35 -11.23 -18.79
N ALA A 136 -9.00 -10.49 -17.90
CA ALA A 136 -8.40 -9.40 -17.16
C ALA A 136 -8.68 -9.51 -15.66
N VAL A 137 -7.65 -9.30 -14.85
CA VAL A 137 -7.68 -9.27 -13.39
C VAL A 137 -7.44 -7.85 -12.91
N LEU A 138 -8.28 -7.37 -11.99
CA LEU A 138 -8.04 -6.14 -11.25
C LEU A 138 -7.39 -6.49 -9.91
N PHE A 139 -6.16 -6.05 -9.69
CA PHE A 139 -5.43 -6.26 -8.44
C PHE A 139 -5.52 -5.02 -7.56
N GLU A 140 -6.47 -5.03 -6.62
CA GLU A 140 -6.74 -3.93 -5.69
C GLU A 140 -5.90 -4.03 -4.43
N HIS A 141 -5.09 -2.99 -4.19
CA HIS A 141 -4.27 -2.89 -2.99
C HIS A 141 -4.99 -2.21 -1.82
N ASN A 142 -6.09 -1.54 -2.10
CA ASN A 142 -6.95 -0.86 -1.15
C ASN A 142 -8.36 -0.80 -1.73
N VAL A 143 -9.36 -0.66 -0.90
CA VAL A 143 -10.64 -0.12 -1.33
C VAL A 143 -10.51 1.41 -1.36
N GLU A 144 -10.26 1.96 -2.56
CA GLU A 144 -9.95 3.39 -2.73
C GLU A 144 -11.10 4.28 -2.25
N ALA A 145 -12.35 3.90 -2.52
CA ALA A 145 -13.51 4.65 -2.05
C ALA A 145 -13.54 4.80 -0.52
N LEU A 146 -13.15 3.76 0.22
CA LEU A 146 -13.08 3.81 1.69
C LEU A 146 -12.06 4.83 2.18
N ILE A 147 -10.90 4.93 1.50
CA ILE A 147 -9.88 5.93 1.81
C ILE A 147 -10.44 7.35 1.63
N TRP A 148 -11.10 7.61 0.49
CA TRP A 148 -11.70 8.91 0.22
C TRP A 148 -12.83 9.27 1.18
N LYS A 149 -13.65 8.29 1.60
CA LYS A 149 -14.66 8.44 2.64
C LYS A 149 -14.04 8.94 3.94
N ARG A 150 -13.05 8.19 4.44
CA ARG A 150 -12.33 8.52 5.69
C ARG A 150 -11.66 9.89 5.61
N HIS A 151 -11.12 10.26 4.44
CA HIS A 151 -10.57 11.62 4.22
C HIS A 151 -11.63 12.72 4.34
N SER A 152 -12.85 12.47 3.82
CA SER A 152 -13.94 13.45 3.92
C SER A 152 -14.43 13.62 5.35
N GLU A 153 -14.48 12.53 6.12
CA GLU A 153 -14.96 12.51 7.52
C GLU A 153 -14.04 13.29 8.47
N VAL A 154 -12.71 13.21 8.27
CA VAL A 154 -11.73 13.89 9.15
C VAL A 154 -11.37 15.31 8.71
N ALA A 155 -11.86 15.79 7.56
CA ALA A 155 -11.55 17.12 7.06
C ALA A 155 -12.19 18.21 7.91
N ALA A 156 -11.38 19.05 8.58
CA ALA A 156 -11.85 20.13 9.42
C ALA A 156 -12.46 21.30 8.61
N ASN A 157 -11.90 21.60 7.42
CA ASN A 157 -12.40 22.68 6.57
C ASN A 157 -13.67 22.24 5.81
N PRO A 158 -14.81 22.95 5.95
CA PRO A 158 -16.08 22.57 5.32
C PRO A 158 -16.01 22.49 3.77
N LEU A 159 -15.32 23.43 3.12
CA LEU A 159 -15.18 23.43 1.66
C LEU A 159 -14.35 22.23 1.17
N LYS A 160 -13.24 21.94 1.89
CA LYS A 160 -12.43 20.76 1.62
C LYS A 160 -13.23 19.47 1.86
N ARG A 161 -14.01 19.41 2.93
CA ARG A 161 -14.89 18.27 3.23
C ARG A 161 -15.89 18.03 2.10
N GLY A 162 -16.59 19.09 1.63
CA GLY A 162 -17.52 19.00 0.51
C GLY A 162 -16.84 18.49 -0.78
N TYR A 163 -15.67 19.02 -1.12
CA TYR A 163 -14.89 18.54 -2.27
C TYR A 163 -14.52 17.05 -2.13
N LEU A 164 -14.01 16.64 -0.97
CA LEU A 164 -13.63 15.26 -0.70
C LEU A 164 -14.83 14.32 -0.74
N ALA A 165 -16.00 14.74 -0.28
CA ALA A 165 -17.23 13.96 -0.37
C ALA A 165 -17.66 13.72 -1.84
N VAL A 166 -17.56 14.73 -2.71
CA VAL A 166 -17.80 14.58 -4.14
C VAL A 166 -16.78 13.60 -4.77
N GLN A 167 -15.51 13.70 -4.41
CA GLN A 167 -14.49 12.80 -4.91
C GLN A 167 -14.71 11.37 -4.42
N TRP A 168 -15.15 11.19 -3.18
CA TRP A 168 -15.52 9.88 -2.64
C TRP A 168 -16.66 9.23 -3.43
N GLU A 169 -17.77 9.94 -3.66
CA GLU A 169 -18.90 9.39 -4.43
C GLU A 169 -18.49 8.99 -5.86
N ARG A 170 -17.66 9.81 -6.51
CA ARG A 170 -17.11 9.49 -7.84
C ARG A 170 -16.19 8.28 -7.80
N MET A 171 -15.35 8.17 -6.75
CA MET A 171 -14.45 7.03 -6.56
C MET A 171 -15.25 5.76 -6.35
N ARG A 172 -16.27 5.80 -5.48
CA ARG A 172 -17.16 4.66 -5.22
C ARG A 172 -17.86 4.19 -6.49
N ALA A 173 -18.41 5.10 -7.26
CA ALA A 173 -19.08 4.76 -8.51
C ALA A 173 -18.12 4.19 -9.57
N PHE A 174 -16.89 4.73 -9.66
CA PHE A 174 -15.86 4.25 -10.57
C PHE A 174 -15.36 2.87 -10.15
N GLU A 175 -14.96 2.70 -8.89
CA GLU A 175 -14.45 1.43 -8.34
C GLU A 175 -15.49 0.31 -8.47
N ALA A 176 -16.75 0.58 -8.13
CA ALA A 176 -17.83 -0.39 -8.29
C ALA A 176 -18.06 -0.82 -9.76
N ARG A 177 -17.91 0.11 -10.72
CA ARG A 177 -17.97 -0.23 -12.14
C ARG A 177 -16.77 -1.09 -12.54
N GLU A 178 -15.58 -0.71 -12.16
CA GLU A 178 -14.37 -1.45 -12.51
C GLU A 178 -14.37 -2.86 -11.89
N CYS A 179 -14.72 -3.00 -10.61
CA CYS A 179 -14.78 -4.31 -9.95
C CYS A 179 -15.78 -5.27 -10.64
N ARG A 180 -16.85 -4.75 -11.28
CA ARG A 180 -17.83 -5.59 -12.00
C ARG A 180 -17.43 -5.93 -13.43
N ARG A 181 -16.56 -5.13 -14.08
CA ARG A 181 -16.19 -5.35 -15.48
C ARG A 181 -14.99 -6.26 -15.69
N TYR A 182 -14.12 -6.40 -14.67
CA TYR A 182 -13.03 -7.34 -14.73
C TYR A 182 -13.51 -8.78 -14.47
N ASP A 183 -12.89 -9.75 -15.14
CA ASP A 183 -13.23 -11.18 -14.97
C ASP A 183 -12.98 -11.65 -13.54
N TYR A 184 -12.02 -11.02 -12.87
CA TYR A 184 -11.70 -11.31 -11.48
C TYR A 184 -11.11 -10.10 -10.76
N VAL A 185 -11.44 -9.96 -9.48
CA VAL A 185 -10.84 -8.96 -8.57
C VAL A 185 -10.00 -9.67 -7.54
N VAL A 186 -8.78 -9.21 -7.34
CA VAL A 186 -7.88 -9.71 -6.30
C VAL A 186 -7.64 -8.58 -5.30
N THR A 187 -7.97 -8.81 -4.05
CA THR A 187 -7.72 -7.89 -2.94
C THR A 187 -6.53 -8.34 -2.11
N VAL A 188 -6.14 -7.56 -1.12
CA VAL A 188 -4.99 -7.84 -0.25
C VAL A 188 -5.36 -8.17 1.19
N SER A 189 -6.66 -8.24 1.46
CA SER A 189 -7.19 -8.67 2.76
C SER A 189 -8.58 -9.29 2.61
N PRO A 190 -8.97 -10.22 3.50
CA PRO A 190 -10.33 -10.78 3.55
C PRO A 190 -11.40 -9.70 3.75
N GLU A 191 -11.10 -8.65 4.52
CA GLU A 191 -12.02 -7.54 4.80
C GLU A 191 -12.32 -6.76 3.52
N ASP A 192 -11.28 -6.41 2.74
CA ASP A 192 -11.45 -5.73 1.45
C ASP A 192 -12.24 -6.61 0.46
N ARG A 193 -11.98 -7.94 0.45
CA ARG A 193 -12.74 -8.90 -0.37
C ARG A 193 -14.23 -8.91 0.00
N ILE A 194 -14.53 -8.99 1.30
CA ILE A 194 -15.91 -8.97 1.79
C ILE A 194 -16.62 -7.67 1.41
N LEU A 195 -15.93 -6.55 1.63
CA LEU A 195 -16.47 -5.23 1.32
C LEU A 195 -16.76 -5.07 -0.18
N ILE A 196 -15.82 -5.42 -1.06
CA ILE A 196 -16.02 -5.37 -2.52
C ILE A 196 -17.18 -6.28 -2.95
N SER A 197 -17.25 -7.50 -2.41
CA SER A 197 -18.34 -8.43 -2.72
C SER A 197 -19.69 -7.87 -2.32
N GLN A 198 -19.81 -7.33 -1.10
CA GLN A 198 -21.08 -6.83 -0.55
C GLN A 198 -21.50 -5.49 -1.15
N GLU A 199 -20.58 -4.53 -1.23
CA GLU A 199 -20.90 -3.16 -1.65
C GLU A 199 -21.02 -3.03 -3.17
N TYR A 200 -20.25 -3.84 -3.93
CA TYR A 200 -20.20 -3.73 -5.39
C TYR A 200 -20.87 -4.89 -6.12
N GLY A 201 -21.32 -5.92 -5.40
CA GLY A 201 -22.00 -7.07 -5.98
C GLY A 201 -21.10 -7.92 -6.88
N THR A 202 -19.80 -7.99 -6.59
CA THR A 202 -18.81 -8.75 -7.36
C THR A 202 -18.65 -10.13 -6.75
N GLU A 203 -19.01 -11.18 -7.50
CA GLU A 203 -18.89 -12.58 -7.05
C GLU A 203 -17.51 -13.18 -7.34
N THR A 204 -16.83 -12.70 -8.39
CA THR A 204 -15.49 -13.14 -8.79
C THR A 204 -14.41 -12.34 -8.08
N VAL A 205 -14.29 -12.54 -6.78
CA VAL A 205 -13.31 -11.85 -5.94
C VAL A 205 -12.61 -12.82 -4.99
N ALA A 206 -11.29 -12.66 -4.84
CA ALA A 206 -10.49 -13.38 -3.84
C ALA A 206 -9.48 -12.44 -3.19
N ASP A 207 -8.90 -12.87 -2.10
CA ASP A 207 -7.81 -12.16 -1.45
C ASP A 207 -6.49 -12.93 -1.54
N VAL A 208 -5.39 -12.17 -1.63
CA VAL A 208 -4.04 -12.70 -1.48
C VAL A 208 -3.44 -12.19 -0.18
N PRO A 209 -2.72 -13.04 0.56
CA PRO A 209 -2.11 -12.59 1.80
C PRO A 209 -1.02 -11.54 1.51
N THR A 210 -0.84 -10.64 2.45
CA THR A 210 0.28 -9.70 2.40
C THR A 210 1.56 -10.40 2.82
N GLY A 211 2.62 -10.23 2.02
CA GLY A 211 3.96 -10.69 2.35
C GLY A 211 4.81 -9.62 2.99
N VAL A 212 5.89 -10.05 3.63
CA VAL A 212 7.01 -9.23 4.08
C VAL A 212 8.33 -9.91 3.74
N ASP A 213 9.35 -9.12 3.45
CA ASP A 213 10.71 -9.64 3.26
C ASP A 213 11.35 -9.87 4.62
N THR A 214 11.19 -11.09 5.15
CA THR A 214 11.70 -11.49 6.46
C THR A 214 13.21 -11.68 6.50
N GLU A 215 13.88 -11.76 5.35
CA GLU A 215 15.33 -11.78 5.26
C GLU A 215 15.87 -10.34 5.40
N TYR A 216 15.25 -9.40 4.69
CA TYR A 216 15.60 -7.99 4.79
C TYR A 216 15.26 -7.41 6.16
N PHE A 217 14.04 -7.64 6.68
CA PHE A 217 13.61 -7.21 8.01
C PHE A 217 14.00 -8.24 9.08
N THR A 218 15.30 -8.36 9.30
CA THR A 218 15.89 -9.20 10.37
C THR A 218 16.80 -8.32 11.22
N PRO A 219 16.68 -8.37 12.56
CA PRO A 219 17.61 -7.66 13.45
C PRO A 219 19.05 -8.07 13.18
N SER A 220 19.95 -7.10 13.05
CA SER A 220 21.39 -7.37 12.88
C SER A 220 22.05 -7.84 14.17
N GLY A 221 21.42 -7.56 15.32
CA GLY A 221 21.96 -7.81 16.65
C GLY A 221 23.13 -6.88 17.02
N THR A 222 23.42 -5.89 16.18
CA THR A 222 24.56 -4.98 16.40
C THR A 222 24.19 -3.72 17.19
N GLN A 223 22.91 -3.38 17.25
CA GLN A 223 22.40 -2.20 17.93
C GLN A 223 21.69 -2.58 19.21
N PRO A 224 22.11 -2.09 20.39
CA PRO A 224 21.35 -2.26 21.62
C PRO A 224 20.03 -1.50 21.50
N ARG A 225 18.94 -2.13 21.91
CA ARG A 225 17.63 -1.44 22.02
C ARG A 225 17.72 -0.36 23.11
N ASP A 226 17.29 0.85 22.77
CA ASP A 226 17.02 1.90 23.74
C ASP A 226 15.66 1.60 24.38
N GLY A 227 15.66 1.19 25.64
CA GLY A 227 14.48 0.75 26.37
C GLY A 227 13.35 1.78 26.49
N LEU A 228 13.59 3.05 26.16
CA LEU A 228 12.62 4.14 26.22
C LEU A 228 12.36 4.79 24.85
N ASN A 229 12.97 4.29 23.77
CA ASN A 229 12.75 4.81 22.43
C ASN A 229 11.58 4.08 21.73
N MET A 230 10.70 4.87 21.16
CA MET A 230 9.60 4.40 20.28
C MET A 230 9.84 4.89 18.86
N VAL A 231 9.38 4.12 17.88
CA VAL A 231 9.56 4.47 16.47
C VAL A 231 8.25 4.37 15.69
N PHE A 232 8.08 5.26 14.72
CA PHE A 232 7.10 5.19 13.66
C PHE A 232 7.81 5.35 12.32
N THR A 233 7.49 4.51 11.32
CA THR A 233 8.02 4.65 9.97
C THR A 233 6.91 4.95 8.96
N GLY A 234 7.18 5.83 8.00
CA GLY A 234 6.24 6.09 6.91
C GLY A 234 6.47 7.42 6.20
N SER A 235 6.04 7.49 4.95
CA SER A 235 6.12 8.72 4.14
C SER A 235 5.17 9.79 4.67
N MET A 236 5.66 10.97 5.04
CA MET A 236 4.87 12.04 5.66
C MET A 236 4.06 12.85 4.64
N ASP A 237 4.32 12.71 3.35
CA ASP A 237 3.50 13.26 2.26
C ASP A 237 2.21 12.44 2.02
N TRP A 238 2.09 11.27 2.65
CA TRP A 238 0.85 10.50 2.68
C TRP A 238 0.03 10.88 3.90
N MET A 239 -1.14 11.47 3.67
CA MET A 239 -1.97 12.11 4.70
C MET A 239 -2.27 11.21 5.92
N PRO A 240 -2.56 9.90 5.79
CA PRO A 240 -2.77 9.04 6.95
C PRO A 240 -1.57 8.96 7.90
N ASN A 241 -0.34 9.03 7.39
CA ASN A 241 0.85 9.02 8.23
C ASN A 241 1.04 10.36 8.96
N ASP A 242 0.85 11.51 8.27
CA ASP A 242 0.92 12.83 8.90
C ASP A 242 -0.17 12.98 9.97
N ASP A 243 -1.40 12.54 9.69
CA ASP A 243 -2.50 12.52 10.66
C ASP A 243 -2.17 11.66 11.89
N ALA A 244 -1.64 10.45 11.68
CA ALA A 244 -1.27 9.54 12.75
C ALA A 244 -0.21 10.14 13.70
N VAL A 245 0.84 10.75 13.13
CA VAL A 245 1.89 11.38 13.93
C VAL A 245 1.34 12.59 14.70
N ARG A 246 0.49 13.42 14.08
CA ARG A 246 -0.17 14.57 14.78
C ARG A 246 -1.10 14.11 15.88
N PHE A 247 -1.90 13.08 15.65
CA PHE A 247 -2.74 12.47 16.68
C PHE A 247 -1.92 11.96 17.85
N PHE A 248 -0.83 11.25 17.56
CA PHE A 248 0.07 10.76 18.59
C PHE A 248 0.70 11.88 19.39
N LEU A 249 1.30 12.86 18.73
CA LEU A 249 1.98 13.99 19.39
C LEU A 249 1.02 14.90 20.18
N GLY A 250 -0.22 15.09 19.69
CA GLY A 250 -1.19 15.95 20.36
C GLY A 250 -1.96 15.27 21.50
N GLY A 251 -2.22 13.96 21.37
CA GLY A 251 -3.10 13.25 22.31
C GLY A 251 -2.40 12.19 23.18
N VAL A 252 -1.43 11.48 22.64
CA VAL A 252 -0.81 10.31 23.28
C VAL A 252 0.52 10.67 23.95
N TRP A 253 1.38 11.37 23.22
CA TRP A 253 2.74 11.69 23.63
C TRP A 253 2.83 12.44 24.99
N PRO A 254 2.03 13.47 25.26
CA PRO A 254 2.07 14.15 26.56
C PRO A 254 1.81 13.20 27.74
N ARG A 255 0.94 12.21 27.56
CA ARG A 255 0.63 11.21 28.59
C ARG A 255 1.79 10.27 28.83
N ILE A 256 2.47 9.83 27.78
CA ILE A 256 3.68 9.00 27.89
C ILE A 256 4.78 9.79 28.60
N ARG A 257 5.03 11.05 28.22
CA ARG A 257 6.04 11.90 28.86
C ARG A 257 5.76 12.21 30.31
N ALA A 258 4.49 12.32 30.69
CA ALA A 258 4.11 12.49 32.11
C ALA A 258 4.47 11.25 32.94
N ALA A 259 4.31 10.03 32.38
CA ALA A 259 4.65 8.79 33.06
C ALA A 259 6.16 8.45 32.97
N LEU A 260 6.79 8.74 31.83
CA LEU A 260 8.18 8.44 31.51
C LEU A 260 8.86 9.69 30.93
N PRO A 261 9.38 10.60 31.77
CA PRO A 261 9.99 11.87 31.33
C PRO A 261 11.15 11.73 30.34
N ASN A 262 11.86 10.60 30.36
CA ASN A 262 13.01 10.32 29.48
C ASN A 262 12.62 9.53 28.23
N ALA A 263 11.34 9.24 28.00
CA ALA A 263 10.90 8.56 26.78
C ALA A 263 11.24 9.40 25.55
N THR A 264 11.62 8.72 24.45
CA THR A 264 11.91 9.34 23.16
C THR A 264 11.02 8.74 22.07
N PHE A 265 10.75 9.53 21.04
CA PHE A 265 9.95 9.11 19.90
C PHE A 265 10.64 9.52 18.59
N THR A 266 10.88 8.56 17.73
CA THR A 266 11.53 8.77 16.43
C THR A 266 10.52 8.58 15.29
N VAL A 267 10.31 9.61 14.50
CA VAL A 267 9.51 9.58 13.27
C VAL A 267 10.46 9.45 12.08
N VAL A 268 10.42 8.32 11.41
CA VAL A 268 11.30 8.03 10.27
C VAL A 268 10.50 8.06 8.98
N GLY A 269 10.83 9.00 8.08
CA GLY A 269 10.19 9.03 6.78
C GLY A 269 10.35 10.34 6.04
N ARG A 270 10.22 10.24 4.72
CA ARG A 270 10.45 11.35 3.80
C ARG A 270 9.35 12.41 3.87
N ASN A 271 9.70 13.60 3.38
CA ASN A 271 8.80 14.73 3.15
C ASN A 271 7.96 15.14 4.38
N PRO A 272 8.56 15.26 5.60
CA PRO A 272 7.85 15.82 6.73
C PRO A 272 7.49 17.28 6.45
N SER A 273 6.32 17.70 6.95
CA SER A 273 5.93 19.12 6.90
C SER A 273 6.83 19.98 7.78
N ALA A 274 6.97 21.26 7.45
CA ALA A 274 7.71 22.21 8.28
C ALA A 274 7.19 22.24 9.73
N ALA A 275 5.88 22.11 9.92
CA ALA A 275 5.25 22.06 11.24
C ALA A 275 5.65 20.80 12.03
N LEU A 276 5.82 19.66 11.34
CA LEU A 276 6.29 18.43 11.99
C LEU A 276 7.78 18.51 12.34
N LEU A 277 8.59 19.07 11.45
CA LEU A 277 10.02 19.30 11.69
C LEU A 277 10.25 20.25 12.90
N ALA A 278 9.42 21.26 13.06
CA ALA A 278 9.50 22.19 14.17
C ALA A 278 9.26 21.55 15.55
N LEU A 279 8.63 20.36 15.60
CA LEU A 279 8.43 19.58 16.82
C LEU A 279 9.64 18.72 17.20
N SER A 280 10.64 18.59 16.29
CA SER A 280 11.84 17.80 16.52
C SER A 280 12.81 18.59 17.38
N SER A 281 12.94 18.23 18.67
CA SER A 281 13.94 18.78 19.59
C SER A 281 14.24 17.81 20.73
N GLN A 282 15.41 17.97 21.37
CA GLN A 282 15.75 17.19 22.57
C GLN A 282 14.78 17.46 23.74
N GLU A 283 14.31 18.69 23.89
CA GLU A 283 13.36 19.07 24.94
C GLU A 283 12.03 18.35 24.80
N THR A 284 11.55 18.19 23.56
CA THR A 284 10.31 17.45 23.29
C THR A 284 10.50 15.94 23.35
N GLY A 285 11.74 15.42 23.27
CA GLY A 285 12.03 14.00 23.15
C GLY A 285 11.60 13.41 21.80
N VAL A 286 11.33 14.25 20.79
CA VAL A 286 10.88 13.85 19.46
C VAL A 286 11.99 14.08 18.45
N THR A 287 12.26 13.07 17.61
CA THR A 287 13.19 13.17 16.47
C THR A 287 12.42 12.91 15.18
N VAL A 288 12.55 13.80 14.20
CA VAL A 288 12.00 13.63 12.85
C VAL A 288 13.16 13.57 11.86
N THR A 289 13.40 12.38 11.27
CA THR A 289 14.63 12.15 10.48
C THR A 289 14.56 12.72 9.07
N GLY A 290 13.36 12.85 8.50
CA GLY A 290 13.22 13.00 7.06
C GLY A 290 13.51 11.67 6.33
N ARG A 291 13.91 11.77 5.06
CA ARG A 291 14.29 10.59 4.26
C ARG A 291 15.57 9.96 4.80
N VAL A 292 15.54 8.66 4.96
CA VAL A 292 16.71 7.81 5.27
C VAL A 292 16.86 6.75 4.17
N ASP A 293 18.06 6.23 4.02
CA ASP A 293 18.34 5.16 3.04
C ASP A 293 17.86 3.79 3.56
N ASP A 294 17.94 3.59 4.90
CA ASP A 294 17.52 2.36 5.55
C ASP A 294 16.79 2.69 6.87
N VAL A 295 15.58 2.12 7.03
CA VAL A 295 14.77 2.31 8.24
C VAL A 295 15.15 1.34 9.36
N ARG A 296 15.78 0.21 9.02
CA ARG A 296 16.08 -0.88 9.96
C ARG A 296 16.93 -0.46 11.17
N PRO A 297 17.97 0.37 11.04
CA PRO A 297 18.75 0.82 12.20
C PRO A 297 17.90 1.58 13.23
N TYR A 298 16.89 2.33 12.78
CA TYR A 298 15.96 3.03 13.67
C TYR A 298 14.97 2.09 14.34
N MET A 299 14.50 1.10 13.60
CA MET A 299 13.62 0.05 14.13
C MET A 299 14.37 -0.82 15.14
N GLU A 300 15.59 -1.26 14.83
CA GLU A 300 16.38 -2.12 15.70
C GLU A 300 16.67 -1.49 17.07
N ARG A 301 16.91 -0.16 17.10
CA ARG A 301 17.17 0.60 18.33
C ARG A 301 15.90 0.87 19.15
N ALA A 302 14.72 0.75 18.57
CA ALA A 302 13.47 1.02 19.26
C ALA A 302 13.06 -0.11 20.21
N ALA A 303 12.46 0.24 21.34
CA ALA A 303 11.83 -0.71 22.25
C ALA A 303 10.41 -1.06 21.81
N VAL A 304 9.68 -0.10 21.19
CA VAL A 304 8.28 -0.26 20.77
C VAL A 304 8.07 0.40 19.40
N TYR A 305 7.35 -0.29 18.52
CA TYR A 305 6.91 0.25 17.25
C TYR A 305 5.46 0.74 17.36
N LEU A 306 5.18 1.94 16.85
CA LEU A 306 3.87 2.58 16.99
C LEU A 306 3.15 2.73 15.66
N VAL A 307 1.86 2.41 15.61
CA VAL A 307 1.01 2.60 14.42
C VAL A 307 -0.31 3.29 14.81
N PRO A 308 -0.30 4.58 15.15
CA PRO A 308 -1.47 5.32 15.61
C PRO A 308 -2.32 5.81 14.44
N LEU A 309 -2.58 4.97 13.41
CA LEU A 309 -3.34 5.32 12.23
C LEU A 309 -4.84 5.42 12.55
N ARG A 310 -5.47 6.53 12.12
CA ARG A 310 -6.92 6.72 12.23
C ARG A 310 -7.62 6.68 10.87
N ILE A 311 -6.83 6.68 9.82
CA ILE A 311 -7.27 6.74 8.43
C ILE A 311 -6.43 5.74 7.63
N GLY A 312 -7.05 5.12 6.66
CA GLY A 312 -6.36 4.27 5.70
C GLY A 312 -7.21 3.08 5.26
N GLY A 313 -6.80 2.40 4.22
CA GLY A 313 -7.30 1.15 3.70
C GLY A 313 -6.13 0.22 3.34
N GLY A 314 -6.43 -1.02 2.97
CA GLY A 314 -5.44 -2.04 2.62
C GLY A 314 -4.55 -2.48 3.79
N THR A 315 -3.69 -3.44 3.55
CA THR A 315 -2.82 -4.04 4.57
C THR A 315 -1.63 -3.15 4.91
N ARG A 316 -1.34 -3.03 6.18
CA ARG A 316 -0.25 -2.18 6.72
C ARG A 316 1.07 -2.95 6.77
N LEU A 317 1.81 -3.02 5.65
CA LEU A 317 3.12 -3.67 5.55
C LEU A 317 4.05 -3.33 6.72
N LYS A 318 4.08 -2.07 7.15
CA LYS A 318 4.93 -1.59 8.25
C LYS A 318 4.75 -2.36 9.57
N ILE A 319 3.56 -2.91 9.83
CA ILE A 319 3.33 -3.76 11.01
C ILE A 319 4.09 -5.08 10.84
N PHE A 320 3.97 -5.73 9.69
CA PHE A 320 4.70 -6.96 9.41
C PHE A 320 6.22 -6.74 9.38
N GLU A 321 6.68 -5.60 8.87
CA GLU A 321 8.10 -5.21 8.92
C GLU A 321 8.59 -5.11 10.36
N ALA A 322 7.82 -4.45 11.24
CA ALA A 322 8.14 -4.33 12.65
C ALA A 322 8.08 -5.67 13.38
N MET A 323 7.07 -6.49 13.10
CA MET A 323 6.93 -7.84 13.65
C MET A 323 8.11 -8.74 13.21
N ALA A 324 8.53 -8.67 11.93
CA ALA A 324 9.69 -9.40 11.43
C ALA A 324 10.99 -9.02 12.15
N MET A 325 11.12 -7.75 12.53
CA MET A 325 12.23 -7.22 13.37
C MET A 325 12.10 -7.60 14.85
N GLY A 326 11.08 -8.38 15.24
CA GLY A 326 10.83 -8.76 16.62
C GLY A 326 10.47 -7.58 17.54
N LEU A 327 9.88 -6.52 16.97
CA LEU A 327 9.42 -5.37 17.75
C LEU A 327 8.00 -5.60 18.28
N PRO A 328 7.74 -5.34 19.57
CA PRO A 328 6.37 -5.23 20.04
C PRO A 328 5.71 -4.02 19.39
N VAL A 329 4.51 -4.23 18.87
CA VAL A 329 3.76 -3.19 18.15
C VAL A 329 2.56 -2.73 18.98
N VAL A 330 2.36 -1.41 19.10
CA VAL A 330 1.10 -0.81 19.54
C VAL A 330 0.44 -0.15 18.34
N SER A 331 -0.80 -0.57 18.04
CA SER A 331 -1.55 -0.07 16.89
C SER A 331 -2.98 0.32 17.29
N THR A 332 -3.60 1.17 16.48
CA THR A 332 -5.06 1.28 16.47
C THR A 332 -5.66 0.08 15.72
N TRP A 333 -6.96 -0.17 15.92
CA TRP A 333 -7.69 -1.18 15.15
C TRP A 333 -7.64 -0.90 13.65
N ILE A 334 -7.80 0.37 13.23
CA ILE A 334 -7.64 0.80 11.83
C ILE A 334 -6.19 0.58 11.35
N GLY A 335 -5.21 0.78 12.22
CA GLY A 335 -3.80 0.55 11.90
C GLY A 335 -3.49 -0.92 11.60
N ALA A 336 -4.18 -1.85 12.24
CA ALA A 336 -4.00 -3.29 12.08
C ALA A 336 -5.08 -3.95 11.20
N GLU A 337 -5.97 -3.15 10.58
CA GLU A 337 -7.06 -3.66 9.74
C GLU A 337 -6.54 -4.55 8.61
N GLY A 338 -7.13 -5.73 8.44
CA GLY A 338 -6.75 -6.71 7.43
C GLY A 338 -5.51 -7.55 7.74
N LEU A 339 -4.95 -7.45 8.95
CA LEU A 339 -3.84 -8.27 9.39
C LEU A 339 -4.32 -9.44 10.27
N PRO A 340 -3.83 -10.66 10.07
CA PRO A 340 -4.12 -11.81 10.92
C PRO A 340 -3.32 -11.73 12.23
N VAL A 341 -3.64 -10.75 13.07
CA VAL A 341 -2.98 -10.48 14.36
C VAL A 341 -3.94 -10.68 15.53
N THR A 342 -3.41 -10.96 16.70
CA THR A 342 -4.18 -11.22 17.92
C THR A 342 -3.75 -10.26 19.03
N ASP A 343 -4.71 -9.43 19.48
CA ASP A 343 -4.46 -8.46 20.56
C ASP A 343 -3.95 -9.14 21.83
N GLY A 344 -2.92 -8.56 22.43
CA GLY A 344 -2.26 -9.03 23.63
C GLY A 344 -1.35 -10.24 23.44
N GLN A 345 -1.28 -10.85 22.24
CA GLN A 345 -0.40 -11.96 21.91
C GLN A 345 0.77 -11.55 21.02
N ASP A 346 0.50 -11.07 19.80
CA ASP A 346 1.51 -10.67 18.81
C ASP A 346 1.45 -9.18 18.47
N ILE A 347 0.44 -8.45 18.97
CA ILE A 347 0.26 -7.02 18.86
C ILE A 347 -0.49 -6.50 20.09
N VAL A 348 -0.46 -5.19 20.34
CA VAL A 348 -1.34 -4.51 21.30
C VAL A 348 -2.20 -3.49 20.56
N LEU A 349 -3.53 -3.60 20.70
CA LEU A 349 -4.50 -2.75 20.01
C LEU A 349 -5.14 -1.74 20.97
N ALA A 350 -5.13 -0.46 20.60
CA ALA A 350 -5.72 0.61 21.38
C ALA A 350 -6.07 1.82 20.51
N ASP A 351 -7.33 2.30 20.54
CA ASP A 351 -7.79 3.45 19.76
C ASP A 351 -7.76 4.76 20.54
N ALA A 352 -8.21 4.71 21.81
CA ALA A 352 -8.28 5.93 22.62
C ALA A 352 -6.87 6.39 23.02
N PRO A 353 -6.58 7.72 23.00
CA PRO A 353 -5.26 8.25 23.34
C PRO A 353 -4.71 7.78 24.68
N GLU A 354 -5.57 7.67 25.70
CA GLU A 354 -5.18 7.19 27.03
C GLU A 354 -4.81 5.70 27.01
N GLN A 355 -5.62 4.86 26.35
CA GLN A 355 -5.37 3.42 26.24
C GLN A 355 -4.08 3.16 25.44
N PHE A 356 -3.88 3.90 24.37
CA PHE A 356 -2.67 3.82 23.53
C PHE A 356 -1.42 4.21 24.32
N ALA A 357 -1.49 5.31 25.09
CA ALA A 357 -0.40 5.75 25.96
C ALA A 357 -0.08 4.69 27.03
N ASN A 358 -1.10 4.15 27.70
CA ASN A 358 -0.95 3.13 28.72
C ASN A 358 -0.35 1.83 28.14
N ALA A 359 -0.74 1.44 26.93
CA ALA A 359 -0.17 0.29 26.24
C ALA A 359 1.33 0.50 25.93
N ALA A 360 1.68 1.67 25.38
CA ALA A 360 3.09 2.01 25.10
C ALA A 360 3.93 2.06 26.39
N VAL A 361 3.47 2.75 27.44
CA VAL A 361 4.16 2.81 28.74
C VAL A 361 4.39 1.42 29.32
N ARG A 362 3.37 0.57 29.25
CA ARG A 362 3.46 -0.81 29.76
C ARG A 362 4.55 -1.62 29.03
N LEU A 363 4.64 -1.51 27.70
CA LEU A 363 5.68 -2.20 26.94
C LEU A 363 7.07 -1.59 27.16
N LEU A 364 7.18 -0.30 27.44
CA LEU A 364 8.45 0.36 27.77
C LEU A 364 8.96 -0.01 29.18
N THR A 365 8.06 -0.34 30.11
CA THR A 365 8.40 -0.65 31.52
C THR A 365 8.47 -2.14 31.83
N ASP A 366 7.75 -2.98 31.09
CA ASP A 366 7.74 -4.44 31.24
C ASP A 366 8.44 -5.10 30.03
N GLN A 367 9.76 -5.20 30.13
CA GLN A 367 10.61 -5.78 29.07
C GLN A 367 10.28 -7.24 28.79
N ALA A 368 9.90 -8.02 29.81
CA ALA A 368 9.56 -9.43 29.64
C ALA A 368 8.31 -9.58 28.75
N ARG A 369 7.29 -8.77 29.01
CA ARG A 369 6.07 -8.72 28.16
C ARG A 369 6.37 -8.20 26.76
N ALA A 370 7.19 -7.16 26.64
CA ALA A 370 7.59 -6.59 25.34
C ALA A 370 8.31 -7.64 24.49
N HIS A 371 9.26 -8.37 25.06
CA HIS A 371 9.95 -9.46 24.38
C HIS A 371 8.98 -10.59 23.99
N ALA A 372 8.12 -11.04 24.90
CA ALA A 372 7.16 -12.11 24.61
C ALA A 372 6.25 -11.77 23.41
N ILE A 373 5.73 -10.53 23.35
CA ILE A 373 4.91 -10.07 22.22
C ILE A 373 5.75 -9.97 20.94
N GLY A 374 6.95 -9.40 21.00
CA GLY A 374 7.83 -9.26 19.84
C GLY A 374 8.27 -10.61 19.25
N ASP A 375 8.61 -11.58 20.10
CA ASP A 375 8.99 -12.92 19.68
C ASP A 375 7.82 -13.69 19.04
N GLU A 376 6.60 -13.59 19.62
CA GLU A 376 5.41 -14.17 19.02
C GLU A 376 5.09 -13.51 17.68
N ALA A 377 5.15 -12.18 17.60
CA ALA A 377 4.98 -11.39 16.38
C ALA A 377 5.95 -11.88 15.28
N SER A 378 7.24 -11.98 15.58
CA SER A 378 8.26 -12.44 14.63
C SER A 378 8.02 -13.88 14.17
N ARG A 379 7.64 -14.76 15.08
CA ARG A 379 7.33 -16.15 14.77
C ARG A 379 6.11 -16.26 13.85
N ALA A 380 5.03 -15.53 14.18
CA ALA A 380 3.80 -15.53 13.40
C ALA A 380 4.02 -15.01 11.96
N VAL A 381 4.76 -13.92 11.81
CA VAL A 381 5.05 -13.31 10.49
C VAL A 381 5.93 -14.23 9.65
N ARG A 382 7.03 -14.78 10.21
CA ARG A 382 7.92 -15.71 9.49
C ARG A 382 7.22 -16.97 9.03
N ALA A 383 6.24 -17.46 9.80
CA ALA A 383 5.49 -18.66 9.45
C ALA A 383 4.41 -18.42 8.38
N ARG A 384 3.85 -17.20 8.29
CA ARG A 384 2.60 -16.96 7.54
C ARG A 384 2.68 -15.92 6.43
N ALA A 385 3.65 -15.01 6.46
CA ALA A 385 3.66 -13.80 5.63
C ALA A 385 4.85 -13.73 4.65
N GLY A 386 5.23 -14.83 4.01
CA GLY A 386 6.22 -14.84 2.94
C GLY A 386 5.63 -14.39 1.59
N TRP A 387 6.38 -13.61 0.82
CA TRP A 387 5.98 -13.18 -0.53
C TRP A 387 5.83 -14.35 -1.51
N ASP A 388 6.61 -15.43 -1.34
CA ASP A 388 6.49 -16.67 -2.12
C ASP A 388 5.10 -17.30 -1.98
N ARG A 389 4.52 -17.26 -0.76
CA ARG A 389 3.16 -17.73 -0.50
C ARG A 389 2.13 -16.83 -1.18
N ALA A 390 2.29 -15.51 -1.06
CA ALA A 390 1.38 -14.56 -1.70
C ALA A 390 1.37 -14.74 -3.22
N ALA A 391 2.54 -14.92 -3.82
CA ALA A 391 2.67 -15.15 -5.27
C ALA A 391 2.05 -16.49 -5.70
N ARG A 392 2.20 -17.58 -4.93
CA ARG A 392 1.53 -18.85 -5.21
C ARG A 392 0.01 -18.72 -5.20
N VAL A 393 -0.56 -18.05 -4.19
CA VAL A 393 -2.02 -17.84 -4.12
C VAL A 393 -2.50 -17.00 -5.31
N PHE A 394 -1.74 -15.95 -5.67
CA PHE A 394 -2.05 -15.12 -6.83
C PHE A 394 -2.00 -15.94 -8.14
N ASP A 395 -0.99 -16.77 -8.30
CA ASP A 395 -0.84 -17.66 -9.46
C ASP A 395 -2.00 -18.66 -9.59
N GLU A 396 -2.42 -19.28 -8.48
CA GLU A 396 -3.60 -20.16 -8.44
C GLU A 396 -4.88 -19.42 -8.86
N ILE A 397 -5.02 -18.14 -8.47
CA ILE A 397 -6.15 -17.31 -8.91
C ILE A 397 -6.09 -17.07 -10.41
N CYS A 398 -4.92 -16.68 -10.95
CA CYS A 398 -4.70 -16.50 -12.39
C CYS A 398 -5.04 -17.76 -13.19
N GLY A 399 -4.60 -18.92 -12.71
CA GLY A 399 -4.93 -20.22 -13.32
C GLY A 399 -6.43 -20.49 -13.36
N ARG A 400 -7.16 -20.15 -12.28
CA ARG A 400 -8.65 -20.27 -12.25
C ARG A 400 -9.35 -19.30 -13.21
N VAL A 401 -8.82 -18.11 -13.39
CA VAL A 401 -9.35 -17.11 -14.32
C VAL A 401 -9.24 -17.63 -15.76
N LEU A 402 -8.06 -18.14 -16.13
CA LEU A 402 -7.84 -18.72 -17.46
C LEU A 402 -8.73 -19.94 -17.72
N ALA A 403 -8.93 -20.82 -16.74
CA ALA A 403 -9.78 -21.99 -16.87
C ALA A 403 -11.28 -21.67 -17.03
N ARG A 404 -11.72 -20.47 -16.66
CA ARG A 404 -13.10 -19.99 -16.82
C ARG A 404 -13.33 -19.23 -18.12
N ALA A 405 -12.26 -18.75 -18.77
CA ALA A 405 -12.39 -18.07 -20.05
C ALA A 405 -12.95 -19.05 -21.10
N PRO A 406 -13.98 -18.68 -21.87
CA PRO A 406 -14.46 -19.50 -22.96
C PRO A 406 -13.32 -19.70 -23.98
N ASP A 407 -13.17 -20.94 -24.45
CA ASP A 407 -12.20 -21.29 -25.50
C ASP A 407 -12.47 -20.43 -26.75
N THR A 408 -11.67 -19.37 -26.95
CA THR A 408 -11.79 -18.47 -28.12
C THR A 408 -11.26 -19.14 -29.40
N ALA A 409 -10.92 -20.43 -29.36
CA ALA A 409 -10.36 -21.18 -30.49
C ALA A 409 -11.41 -21.70 -31.48
N GLU A 410 -12.73 -21.57 -31.26
CA GLU A 410 -13.76 -22.16 -32.14
C GLU A 410 -14.56 -21.18 -33.01
N THR A 411 -14.08 -20.00 -33.33
CA THR A 411 -14.74 -19.13 -34.33
C THR A 411 -13.87 -18.84 -35.53
N GLY A 412 -13.44 -19.91 -36.17
CA GLY A 412 -12.70 -19.79 -37.44
C GLY A 412 -12.75 -21.06 -38.24
N VAL A 413 -13.89 -21.37 -38.83
CA VAL A 413 -14.05 -22.01 -40.16
C VAL A 413 -15.51 -22.46 -40.32
N HIS A 414 -16.29 -21.79 -41.11
CA HIS A 414 -17.22 -22.46 -42.00
C HIS A 414 -17.35 -21.66 -43.32
N PRO A 415 -17.48 -22.38 -44.44
CA PRO A 415 -17.09 -21.97 -45.80
C PRO A 415 -18.00 -20.95 -46.45
#